data_52a5dd97bbd05d793c249604bc48c33f
#
_entry.id   52a5dd97bbd05d793c249604bc48c33f
#
_cell.length_a   1.000
_cell.length_b   1.000
_cell.length_c   1.000
_cell.angle_alpha   90.00
_cell.angle_beta   90.00
_cell.angle_gamma   90.00
#
_symmetry.space_group_name_H-M   'P 1'
#
loop_
_entity.id
_entity.type
_entity.pdbx_description
1 polymer ?
#
loop_
_entity_poly.entity_id
_entity_poly.type
_entity_poly.pdbx_seq_one_letter_code
_entity_poly.pdbx_strand_id
1 'polypeptide(L)'
;MFRRAALLALTLLALAGPVLAQGPRGGGGGGDDKDVTIASLQAEIRRLQTAQMHQGNSIRKDIDDWMWFSRMDDIATVDKVRFTSPKPPRMSNPTGQGYGNPLIMSAYTFVPHSLKGKKAPLIVMVHEGIHSSFDTLQNLKAARELIQEGYVIVAPEYRGSTGYGGNFYDQIDYGGAEIDDTYAARNWAVENLPVDPQKVGIIGWSHGGYHTLLNIFNWPKAYQVAYASVPVSDLIARMGYKNDGYRAIFEGFIGKSADQNVAEYKKRSPYAQAAKLETPL
;
A
#
# COMPACT_ATOMS: atom_id res chain seq x y z
N MET A 1 27.69 21.29 -26.76
CA MET A 1 26.22 21.23 -26.79
C MET A 1 25.66 21.11 -25.38
N PHE A 2 26.07 22.00 -24.50
CA PHE A 2 25.69 22.03 -23.07
C PHE A 2 25.31 23.45 -22.72
N ARG A 3 24.04 23.81 -22.81
CA ARG A 3 23.47 25.07 -22.24
C ARG A 3 21.95 25.12 -22.48
N ARG A 4 21.15 24.29 -21.78
CA ARG A 4 19.68 24.47 -21.64
C ARG A 4 19.01 23.69 -20.50
N ALA A 5 19.75 23.28 -19.47
CA ALA A 5 19.20 22.51 -18.35
C ALA A 5 19.23 23.20 -16.97
N ALA A 6 19.45 24.51 -16.92
CA ALA A 6 19.68 25.19 -15.65
C ALA A 6 18.64 26.27 -15.30
N LEU A 7 17.47 26.33 -15.93
CA LEU A 7 16.49 27.41 -15.67
C LEU A 7 15.08 26.97 -15.29
N LEU A 8 14.86 25.69 -14.94
CA LEU A 8 13.53 25.21 -14.52
C LEU A 8 13.42 24.82 -13.03
N ALA A 9 14.48 25.00 -12.26
CA ALA A 9 14.52 24.58 -10.84
C ALA A 9 14.20 25.68 -9.82
N LEU A 10 13.86 26.90 -10.24
CA LEU A 10 13.66 28.04 -9.32
C LEU A 10 12.24 28.63 -9.28
N THR A 11 11.25 28.06 -9.93
CA THR A 11 9.90 28.62 -9.96
C THR A 11 8.85 27.79 -9.19
N LEU A 12 9.22 26.72 -8.51
CA LEU A 12 8.29 25.88 -7.74
C LEU A 12 8.31 26.09 -6.22
N LEU A 13 9.12 27.03 -5.73
CA LEU A 13 9.19 27.36 -4.28
C LEU A 13 8.33 28.55 -3.85
N ALA A 14 7.53 29.14 -4.74
CA ALA A 14 6.77 30.35 -4.46
C ALA A 14 5.24 30.18 -4.33
N LEU A 15 4.70 28.94 -4.28
CA LEU A 15 3.25 28.72 -4.20
C LEU A 15 2.78 27.98 -2.94
N ALA A 16 3.65 27.73 -1.97
CA ALA A 16 3.23 27.32 -0.63
C ALA A 16 3.23 28.55 0.31
N GLY A 17 2.53 29.59 -0.05
CA GLY A 17 2.13 30.62 0.90
C GLY A 17 1.17 30.00 1.91
N PRO A 18 1.23 30.37 3.21
CA PRO A 18 0.25 29.93 4.16
C PRO A 18 -1.13 30.36 3.64
N VAL A 19 -2.05 29.42 3.46
CA VAL A 19 -3.47 29.72 3.37
C VAL A 19 -3.87 30.24 4.74
N LEU A 20 -3.67 31.53 4.95
CA LEU A 20 -4.35 32.25 6.02
C LEU A 20 -5.83 32.19 5.65
N ALA A 21 -6.58 31.35 6.34
CA ALA A 21 -8.01 31.38 6.30
C ALA A 21 -8.43 32.84 6.53
N GLN A 22 -9.00 33.48 5.51
CA GLN A 22 -9.66 34.76 5.67
C GLN A 22 -10.87 34.50 6.58
N GLY A 23 -10.73 34.87 7.84
CA GLY A 23 -11.83 34.89 8.75
C GLY A 23 -12.93 35.81 8.24
N PRO A 24 -14.21 35.53 8.52
CA PRO A 24 -15.32 36.38 8.11
C PRO A 24 -15.14 37.80 8.70
N ARG A 25 -15.19 38.80 7.86
CA ARG A 25 -15.20 40.19 8.29
C ARG A 25 -16.50 40.48 9.06
N GLY A 26 -16.31 40.90 10.27
CA GLY A 26 -17.12 41.62 11.20
C GLY A 26 -18.63 41.64 11.07
N GLY A 27 -19.29 41.02 12.03
CA GLY A 27 -20.57 41.34 12.59
C GLY A 27 -20.50 41.09 14.09
N GLY A 28 -20.61 42.11 14.90
CA GLY A 28 -20.55 41.99 16.38
C GLY A 28 -21.63 41.06 16.89
N GLY A 29 -21.21 40.04 17.62
CA GLY A 29 -22.04 39.11 18.38
C GLY A 29 -21.10 38.29 19.21
N GLY A 30 -21.33 38.21 20.55
CA GLY A 30 -20.47 37.64 21.56
C GLY A 30 -19.81 36.34 21.12
N GLY A 31 -18.49 36.37 21.05
CA GLY A 31 -17.70 35.19 20.75
C GLY A 31 -17.93 34.21 21.91
N ASP A 32 -18.43 33.00 21.55
CA ASP A 32 -18.25 31.81 22.35
C ASP A 32 -16.72 31.64 22.51
N ASP A 33 -16.23 32.12 23.65
CA ASP A 33 -14.88 31.80 24.12
C ASP A 33 -14.94 30.31 24.46
N LYS A 34 -14.70 29.46 23.41
CA LYS A 34 -14.66 28.01 23.60
C LYS A 34 -13.55 27.76 24.59
N ASP A 35 -13.89 27.36 25.78
CA ASP A 35 -12.95 27.01 26.82
C ASP A 35 -11.89 26.08 26.26
N VAL A 36 -10.70 26.60 26.03
CA VAL A 36 -9.55 25.82 25.55
C VAL A 36 -9.11 24.91 26.66
N THR A 37 -9.53 23.66 26.61
CA THR A 37 -9.18 22.66 27.62
C THR A 37 -7.85 21.98 27.29
N ILE A 38 -7.17 21.43 28.28
CA ILE A 38 -5.98 20.60 28.10
C ILE A 38 -6.29 19.45 27.12
N ALA A 39 -7.47 18.85 27.21
CA ALA A 39 -7.91 17.78 26.34
C ALA A 39 -8.03 18.22 24.85
N SER A 40 -8.59 19.43 24.62
CA SER A 40 -8.69 19.98 23.27
C SER A 40 -7.32 20.30 22.67
N LEU A 41 -6.40 20.84 23.46
CA LEU A 41 -5.01 21.07 23.03
C LEU A 41 -4.29 19.76 22.73
N GLN A 42 -4.43 18.76 23.56
CA GLN A 42 -3.85 17.42 23.33
C GLN A 42 -4.40 16.77 22.06
N ALA A 43 -5.70 16.93 21.78
CA ALA A 43 -6.30 16.42 20.55
C ALA A 43 -5.73 17.13 19.31
N GLU A 44 -5.56 18.45 19.39
CA GLU A 44 -4.97 19.22 18.28
C GLU A 44 -3.49 18.87 18.06
N ILE A 45 -2.71 18.71 19.12
CA ILE A 45 -1.31 18.24 19.02
C ILE A 45 -1.26 16.88 18.32
N ARG A 46 -2.10 15.92 18.72
CA ARG A 46 -2.16 14.61 18.03
C ARG A 46 -2.52 14.75 16.56
N ARG A 47 -3.50 15.60 16.24
CA ARG A 47 -3.89 15.88 14.86
C ARG A 47 -2.73 16.44 14.01
N LEU A 48 -1.99 17.40 14.57
CA LEU A 48 -0.83 18.00 13.90
C LEU A 48 0.31 17.00 13.72
N GLN A 49 0.58 16.17 14.73
CA GLN A 49 1.60 15.11 14.64
C GLN A 49 1.24 14.09 13.55
N THR A 50 -0.02 13.67 13.47
CA THR A 50 -0.51 12.76 12.42
C THR A 50 -0.39 13.40 11.04
N ALA A 51 -0.78 14.66 10.88
CA ALA A 51 -0.65 15.38 9.62
C ALA A 51 0.84 15.51 9.19
N GLN A 52 1.73 15.83 10.12
CA GLN A 52 3.17 15.90 9.86
C GLN A 52 3.75 14.53 9.47
N MET A 53 3.31 13.46 10.12
CA MET A 53 3.72 12.09 9.76
C MET A 53 3.33 11.76 8.32
N HIS A 54 2.06 12.01 7.94
CA HIS A 54 1.60 11.75 6.58
C HIS A 54 2.32 12.60 5.54
N GLN A 55 2.56 13.89 5.83
CA GLN A 55 3.33 14.77 4.96
C GLN A 55 4.77 14.25 4.77
N GLY A 56 5.43 13.85 5.86
CA GLY A 56 6.78 13.28 5.81
C GLY A 56 6.83 11.98 5.00
N ASN A 57 5.81 11.14 5.13
CA ASN A 57 5.69 9.89 4.34
C ASN A 57 5.48 10.19 2.85
N SER A 58 4.66 11.20 2.49
CA SER A 58 4.47 11.60 1.09
C SER A 58 5.77 12.10 0.46
N ILE A 59 6.51 12.96 1.16
CA ILE A 59 7.82 13.46 0.67
C ILE A 59 8.81 12.30 0.47
N ARG A 60 8.90 11.38 1.44
CA ARG A 60 9.77 10.19 1.28
C ARG A 60 9.37 9.35 0.09
N LYS A 61 8.05 9.18 -0.13
CA LYS A 61 7.53 8.41 -1.26
C LYS A 61 7.87 9.08 -2.59
N ASP A 62 7.72 10.39 -2.69
CA ASP A 62 8.09 11.15 -3.90
C ASP A 62 9.58 11.01 -4.22
N ILE A 63 10.46 11.07 -3.18
CA ILE A 63 11.90 10.84 -3.36
C ILE A 63 12.18 9.41 -3.81
N ASP A 64 11.52 8.43 -3.20
CA ASP A 64 11.70 7.02 -3.54
C ASP A 64 11.19 6.70 -4.95
N ASP A 65 10.11 7.35 -5.41
CA ASP A 65 9.65 7.26 -6.79
C ASP A 65 10.77 7.65 -7.78
N TRP A 66 11.45 8.78 -7.52
CA TRP A 66 12.60 9.20 -8.32
C TRP A 66 13.75 8.20 -8.28
N MET A 67 13.97 7.58 -7.11
CA MET A 67 14.99 6.54 -6.97
C MET A 67 14.65 5.30 -7.80
N TRP A 68 13.39 4.85 -7.82
CA TRP A 68 12.96 3.73 -8.66
C TRP A 68 13.24 4.01 -10.15
N PHE A 69 12.79 5.14 -10.67
CA PHE A 69 13.05 5.52 -12.07
C PHE A 69 14.54 5.57 -12.36
N SER A 70 15.34 6.25 -11.52
CA SER A 70 16.78 6.41 -11.73
C SER A 70 17.58 5.11 -11.60
N ARG A 71 17.19 4.22 -10.69
CA ARG A 71 17.95 3.01 -10.35
C ARG A 71 17.61 1.81 -11.21
N MET A 72 16.56 1.89 -12.02
CA MET A 72 16.10 0.80 -12.90
C MET A 72 16.20 1.14 -14.38
N ASP A 73 16.42 2.41 -14.75
CA ASP A 73 16.44 2.91 -16.13
C ASP A 73 17.45 2.20 -17.03
N ASP A 74 18.50 1.62 -16.48
CA ASP A 74 19.50 0.83 -17.23
C ASP A 74 18.99 -0.53 -17.71
N ILE A 75 17.97 -1.10 -17.06
CA ILE A 75 17.51 -2.48 -17.33
C ILE A 75 16.01 -2.61 -17.61
N ALA A 76 15.18 -1.64 -17.19
CA ALA A 76 13.73 -1.72 -17.31
C ALA A 76 13.06 -0.37 -17.57
N THR A 77 11.92 -0.41 -18.26
CA THR A 77 10.95 0.68 -18.22
C THR A 77 10.18 0.58 -16.91
N VAL A 78 10.17 1.67 -16.14
CA VAL A 78 9.44 1.79 -14.87
C VAL A 78 8.26 2.71 -15.06
N ASP A 79 7.08 2.28 -14.64
CA ASP A 79 5.90 3.12 -14.56
C ASP A 79 5.25 3.03 -13.17
N LYS A 80 4.60 4.11 -12.76
CA LYS A 80 3.70 4.13 -11.60
C LYS A 80 2.28 4.26 -12.10
N VAL A 81 1.57 3.14 -12.07
CA VAL A 81 0.23 3.00 -12.64
C VAL A 81 -0.85 3.11 -11.58
N ARG A 82 -2.08 3.36 -12.02
CA ARG A 82 -3.26 3.40 -11.15
C ARG A 82 -4.31 2.43 -11.69
N PHE A 83 -4.96 1.72 -10.78
CA PHE A 83 -6.01 0.76 -11.09
C PHE A 83 -7.08 0.79 -9.99
N THR A 84 -8.21 0.14 -10.24
CA THR A 84 -9.30 0.05 -9.26
C THR A 84 -9.24 -1.27 -8.51
N SER A 85 -9.56 -1.21 -7.21
CA SER A 85 -9.69 -2.34 -6.31
C SER A 85 -11.07 -2.30 -5.64
N PRO A 86 -11.51 -3.36 -4.96
CA PRO A 86 -12.81 -3.36 -4.29
C PRO A 86 -12.99 -2.15 -3.38
N LYS A 87 -14.22 -1.63 -3.33
CA LYS A 87 -14.56 -0.47 -2.50
C LYS A 87 -14.15 -0.69 -1.03
N PRO A 88 -13.78 0.37 -0.30
CA PRO A 88 -13.48 0.27 1.11
C PRO A 88 -14.65 -0.37 1.89
N PRO A 89 -14.38 -1.32 2.79
CA PRO A 89 -15.41 -1.92 3.64
C PRO A 89 -15.92 -0.94 4.70
N ARG A 90 -15.10 0.06 5.05
CA ARG A 90 -15.42 1.10 6.01
C ARG A 90 -15.30 2.45 5.34
N MET A 91 -16.33 3.27 5.45
CA MET A 91 -16.33 4.63 4.94
C MET A 91 -16.79 5.58 6.05
N SER A 92 -15.91 6.49 6.42
CA SER A 92 -16.16 7.46 7.48
C SER A 92 -17.19 8.53 7.14
N ASN A 93 -17.39 8.79 5.85
CA ASN A 93 -18.34 9.80 5.37
C ASN A 93 -19.24 9.23 4.26
N PRO A 94 -20.45 8.75 4.60
CA PRO A 94 -21.38 8.18 3.64
C PRO A 94 -21.96 9.19 2.63
N THR A 95 -21.84 10.50 2.92
CA THR A 95 -22.27 11.59 2.01
C THR A 95 -21.11 12.21 1.24
N GLY A 96 -19.87 11.72 1.49
CA GLY A 96 -18.67 12.22 0.83
C GLY A 96 -18.63 11.87 -0.65
N GLN A 97 -17.98 12.73 -1.42
CA GLN A 97 -17.70 12.45 -2.81
C GLN A 97 -16.92 11.14 -2.93
N GLY A 98 -17.34 10.26 -3.81
CA GLY A 98 -16.70 8.95 -4.00
C GLY A 98 -17.25 7.84 -3.11
N TYR A 99 -18.23 8.10 -2.24
CA TYR A 99 -18.88 7.05 -1.45
C TYR A 99 -19.40 5.92 -2.34
N GLY A 100 -19.03 4.68 -1.99
CA GLY A 100 -19.42 3.49 -2.74
C GLY A 100 -18.59 3.22 -4.00
N ASN A 101 -17.69 4.11 -4.40
CA ASN A 101 -16.79 3.90 -5.52
C ASN A 101 -15.68 2.89 -5.19
N PRO A 102 -15.13 2.21 -6.20
CA PRO A 102 -13.91 1.42 -6.03
C PRO A 102 -12.77 2.26 -5.46
N LEU A 103 -11.89 1.63 -4.66
CA LEU A 103 -10.67 2.26 -4.21
C LEU A 103 -9.69 2.37 -5.38
N ILE A 104 -9.07 3.54 -5.54
CA ILE A 104 -8.01 3.73 -6.54
C ILE A 104 -6.68 3.41 -5.88
N MET A 105 -5.99 2.43 -6.46
CA MET A 105 -4.71 1.91 -6.01
C MET A 105 -3.59 2.38 -6.92
N SER A 106 -2.37 2.39 -6.39
CA SER A 106 -1.16 2.55 -7.19
C SER A 106 -0.34 1.26 -7.20
N ALA A 107 0.44 1.06 -8.24
CA ALA A 107 1.48 0.03 -8.28
C ALA A 107 2.66 0.53 -9.12
N TYR A 108 3.85 0.02 -8.82
CA TYR A 108 4.94 0.09 -9.77
C TYR A 108 4.87 -1.06 -10.74
N THR A 109 5.28 -0.80 -11.96
CA THR A 109 5.49 -1.82 -12.97
C THR A 109 6.91 -1.70 -13.52
N PHE A 110 7.55 -2.84 -13.74
CA PHE A 110 8.89 -2.91 -14.28
C PHE A 110 8.88 -3.88 -15.46
N VAL A 111 9.18 -3.36 -16.66
CA VAL A 111 9.21 -4.15 -17.88
C VAL A 111 10.65 -4.20 -18.41
N PRO A 112 11.30 -5.37 -18.48
CA PRO A 112 12.68 -5.49 -18.91
C PRO A 112 12.90 -4.94 -20.33
N HIS A 113 13.95 -4.16 -20.56
CA HIS A 113 14.34 -3.71 -21.91
C HIS A 113 14.70 -4.89 -22.83
N SER A 114 15.16 -6.00 -22.25
CA SER A 114 15.48 -7.23 -22.98
C SER A 114 14.28 -7.93 -23.63
N LEU A 115 13.06 -7.57 -23.22
CA LEU A 115 11.84 -8.26 -23.66
C LEU A 115 11.53 -8.09 -25.15
N LYS A 116 11.88 -6.94 -25.76
CA LYS A 116 11.77 -6.66 -27.20
C LYS A 116 10.43 -7.09 -27.81
N GLY A 117 9.32 -6.78 -27.11
CA GLY A 117 7.96 -7.07 -27.57
C GLY A 117 7.48 -8.52 -27.37
N LYS A 118 8.26 -9.37 -26.73
CA LYS A 118 7.83 -10.72 -26.34
C LYS A 118 7.02 -10.69 -25.04
N LYS A 119 6.25 -11.73 -24.80
CA LYS A 119 5.60 -11.94 -23.50
C LYS A 119 6.59 -12.60 -22.52
N ALA A 120 6.53 -12.18 -21.26
CA ALA A 120 7.37 -12.69 -20.18
C ALA A 120 6.54 -13.24 -19.02
N PRO A 121 7.12 -14.04 -18.12
CA PRO A 121 6.50 -14.34 -16.85
C PRO A 121 6.35 -13.08 -15.99
N LEU A 122 5.28 -13.04 -15.18
CA LEU A 122 4.97 -11.97 -14.25
C LEU A 122 5.32 -12.38 -12.82
N ILE A 123 5.92 -11.48 -12.06
CA ILE A 123 6.02 -11.57 -10.60
C ILE A 123 5.18 -10.46 -9.97
N VAL A 124 4.26 -10.84 -9.11
CA VAL A 124 3.60 -9.93 -8.18
C VAL A 124 4.47 -9.82 -6.94
N MET A 125 5.09 -8.67 -6.73
CA MET A 125 6.04 -8.45 -5.63
C MET A 125 5.41 -7.58 -4.56
N VAL A 126 5.11 -8.17 -3.40
CA VAL A 126 4.35 -7.51 -2.34
C VAL A 126 5.27 -7.04 -1.23
N HIS A 127 5.21 -5.74 -0.90
CA HIS A 127 6.05 -5.14 0.14
C HIS A 127 5.67 -5.60 1.54
N GLU A 128 6.62 -5.52 2.44
CA GLU A 128 6.46 -5.81 3.86
C GLU A 128 5.85 -4.63 4.62
N GLY A 129 5.44 -4.90 5.87
CA GLY A 129 4.91 -3.88 6.77
C GLY A 129 3.49 -3.46 6.42
N ILE A 130 2.62 -3.41 7.42
CA ILE A 130 1.22 -3.01 7.27
C ILE A 130 1.14 -1.58 6.73
N HIS A 131 1.84 -0.69 7.41
CA HIS A 131 1.99 0.73 7.07
C HIS A 131 3.42 0.99 6.59
N SER A 132 3.72 0.52 5.39
CA SER A 132 4.97 0.72 4.67
C SER A 132 4.67 1.08 3.21
N SER A 133 5.64 0.98 2.33
CA SER A 133 5.49 1.15 0.89
C SER A 133 6.50 0.29 0.17
N PHE A 134 6.30 0.04 -1.12
CA PHE A 134 7.30 -0.62 -1.96
C PHE A 134 8.44 0.36 -2.23
N ASP A 135 9.49 0.27 -1.42
CA ASP A 135 10.62 1.20 -1.45
C ASP A 135 11.91 0.58 -2.00
N THR A 136 12.80 1.46 -2.48
CA THR A 136 14.08 1.07 -3.06
C THR A 136 15.05 0.48 -2.04
N LEU A 137 14.97 0.90 -0.77
CA LEU A 137 15.89 0.46 0.27
C LEU A 137 15.81 -1.05 0.49
N GLN A 138 14.60 -1.59 0.48
CA GLN A 138 14.34 -3.00 0.79
C GLN A 138 14.23 -3.87 -0.46
N ASN A 139 13.64 -3.32 -1.54
CA ASN A 139 13.20 -4.13 -2.67
C ASN A 139 14.09 -4.03 -3.93
N LEU A 140 14.96 -3.01 -4.03
CA LEU A 140 15.71 -2.72 -5.25
C LEU A 140 16.56 -3.92 -5.73
N LYS A 141 17.28 -4.57 -4.81
CA LYS A 141 18.18 -5.67 -5.18
C LYS A 141 17.38 -6.83 -5.79
N ALA A 142 16.35 -7.30 -5.11
CA ALA A 142 15.52 -8.40 -5.60
C ALA A 142 14.78 -8.04 -6.89
N ALA A 143 14.27 -6.82 -7.01
CA ALA A 143 13.63 -6.36 -8.23
C ALA A 143 14.61 -6.34 -9.42
N ARG A 144 15.84 -5.85 -9.24
CA ARG A 144 16.86 -5.85 -10.28
C ARG A 144 17.23 -7.27 -10.71
N GLU A 145 17.45 -8.19 -9.78
CA GLU A 145 17.75 -9.59 -10.08
C GLU A 145 16.63 -10.24 -10.91
N LEU A 146 15.37 -10.08 -10.51
CA LEU A 146 14.23 -10.62 -11.26
C LEU A 146 14.10 -10.02 -12.67
N ILE A 147 14.31 -8.72 -12.82
CA ILE A 147 14.28 -8.03 -14.12
C ILE A 147 15.40 -8.54 -15.03
N GLN A 148 16.61 -8.75 -14.50
CA GLN A 148 17.73 -9.30 -15.28
C GLN A 148 17.48 -10.72 -15.74
N GLU A 149 16.73 -11.52 -14.98
CA GLU A 149 16.25 -12.85 -15.37
C GLU A 149 15.06 -12.82 -16.35
N GLY A 150 14.57 -11.63 -16.70
CA GLY A 150 13.54 -11.44 -17.74
C GLY A 150 12.10 -11.48 -17.22
N TYR A 151 11.88 -11.37 -15.91
CA TYR A 151 10.54 -11.25 -15.36
C TYR A 151 10.01 -9.83 -15.48
N VAL A 152 8.73 -9.68 -15.79
CA VAL A 152 7.99 -8.45 -15.57
C VAL A 152 7.55 -8.42 -14.11
N ILE A 153 7.60 -7.25 -13.46
CA ILE A 153 7.16 -7.10 -12.07
C ILE A 153 5.98 -6.13 -12.01
N VAL A 154 4.98 -6.47 -11.19
CA VAL A 154 4.00 -5.53 -10.65
C VAL A 154 4.12 -5.53 -9.12
N ALA A 155 4.28 -4.34 -8.54
CA ALA A 155 4.42 -4.15 -7.09
C ALA A 155 3.31 -3.23 -6.57
N PRO A 156 2.21 -3.79 -6.00
CA PRO A 156 1.09 -3.01 -5.52
C PRO A 156 1.41 -2.26 -4.24
N GLU A 157 0.90 -1.05 -4.16
CA GLU A 157 0.74 -0.29 -2.93
C GLU A 157 -0.67 -0.56 -2.39
N TYR A 158 -0.84 -1.64 -1.61
CA TYR A 158 -2.15 -2.03 -1.09
C TYR A 158 -2.68 -1.01 -0.08
N ARG A 159 -4.00 -1.02 0.18
CA ARG A 159 -4.62 -0.11 1.15
C ARG A 159 -3.91 -0.18 2.50
N GLY A 160 -3.67 0.99 3.10
CA GLY A 160 -2.85 1.11 4.30
C GLY A 160 -1.40 1.48 4.03
N SER A 161 -0.90 1.41 2.78
CA SER A 161 0.46 1.84 2.44
C SER A 161 0.69 3.31 2.74
N THR A 162 1.95 3.65 3.06
CA THR A 162 2.36 5.02 3.38
C THR A 162 2.69 5.84 2.14
N GLY A 163 2.61 7.17 2.26
CA GLY A 163 2.92 8.10 1.17
C GLY A 163 1.72 8.52 0.33
N TYR A 164 0.54 7.93 0.57
CA TYR A 164 -0.70 8.19 -0.18
C TYR A 164 -1.74 8.96 0.64
N GLY A 165 -1.33 9.59 1.74
CA GLY A 165 -2.18 10.37 2.64
C GLY A 165 -2.94 9.56 3.69
N GLY A 166 -3.50 10.26 4.70
CA GLY A 166 -4.17 9.64 5.84
C GLY A 166 -5.38 8.81 5.46
N ASN A 167 -6.20 9.28 4.53
CA ASN A 167 -7.38 8.54 4.11
C ASN A 167 -7.06 7.17 3.49
N PHE A 168 -5.96 7.05 2.78
CA PHE A 168 -5.50 5.77 2.23
C PHE A 168 -4.88 4.88 3.29
N TYR A 169 -4.09 5.46 4.18
CA TYR A 169 -3.50 4.80 5.34
C TYR A 169 -4.56 4.13 6.24
N ASP A 170 -5.67 4.83 6.52
CA ASP A 170 -6.75 4.37 7.40
C ASP A 170 -7.66 3.31 6.73
N GLN A 171 -7.46 3.00 5.44
CA GLN A 171 -8.24 1.97 4.72
C GLN A 171 -7.75 0.55 4.99
N ILE A 172 -6.71 0.35 5.78
CA ILE A 172 -6.23 -1.00 6.12
C ILE A 172 -7.36 -1.90 6.62
N ASP A 173 -7.44 -3.10 6.09
CA ASP A 173 -8.35 -4.17 6.50
C ASP A 173 -7.56 -5.47 6.55
N TYR A 174 -6.87 -5.67 7.67
CA TYR A 174 -5.82 -6.67 7.84
C TYR A 174 -6.28 -8.10 7.54
N GLY A 175 -5.78 -8.69 6.46
CA GLY A 175 -6.17 -10.00 5.94
C GLY A 175 -7.56 -10.06 5.32
N GLY A 176 -8.13 -8.89 5.06
CA GLY A 176 -9.41 -8.73 4.34
C GLY A 176 -9.20 -8.12 2.96
N ALA A 177 -9.79 -6.95 2.73
CA ALA A 177 -9.80 -6.30 1.41
C ALA A 177 -8.42 -5.88 0.89
N GLU A 178 -7.39 -5.76 1.73
CA GLU A 178 -6.00 -5.52 1.29
C GLU A 178 -5.44 -6.68 0.45
N ILE A 179 -5.91 -7.91 0.72
CA ILE A 179 -5.51 -9.09 -0.04
C ILE A 179 -6.07 -9.02 -1.46
N ASP A 180 -7.30 -8.52 -1.59
CA ASP A 180 -7.95 -8.30 -2.89
C ASP A 180 -7.21 -7.22 -3.71
N ASP A 181 -6.56 -6.23 -3.05
CA ASP A 181 -5.76 -5.22 -3.73
C ASP A 181 -4.58 -5.84 -4.49
N THR A 182 -3.91 -6.80 -3.87
CA THR A 182 -2.81 -7.55 -4.50
C THR A 182 -3.31 -8.36 -5.69
N TYR A 183 -4.46 -9.00 -5.56
CA TYR A 183 -5.09 -9.73 -6.67
C TYR A 183 -5.55 -8.81 -7.81
N ALA A 184 -6.09 -7.64 -7.47
CA ALA A 184 -6.47 -6.63 -8.46
C ALA A 184 -5.24 -6.13 -9.26
N ALA A 185 -4.11 -5.91 -8.60
CA ALA A 185 -2.85 -5.53 -9.27
C ALA A 185 -2.37 -6.63 -10.23
N ARG A 186 -2.43 -7.90 -9.81
CA ARG A 186 -2.13 -9.05 -10.67
C ARG A 186 -3.00 -9.06 -11.94
N ASN A 187 -4.30 -8.88 -11.77
CA ASN A 187 -5.23 -8.90 -12.90
C ASN A 187 -4.99 -7.73 -13.84
N TRP A 188 -4.82 -6.52 -13.29
CA TRP A 188 -4.46 -5.35 -14.09
C TRP A 188 -3.17 -5.56 -14.90
N ALA A 189 -2.14 -6.15 -14.29
CA ALA A 189 -0.87 -6.42 -14.96
C ALA A 189 -1.02 -7.43 -16.10
N VAL A 190 -1.82 -8.48 -15.91
CA VAL A 190 -2.11 -9.49 -16.95
C VAL A 190 -2.86 -8.89 -18.13
N GLU A 191 -3.72 -7.92 -17.90
CA GLU A 191 -4.51 -7.26 -18.95
C GLU A 191 -3.72 -6.19 -19.70
N ASN A 192 -2.76 -5.52 -19.05
CA ASN A 192 -2.16 -4.29 -19.57
C ASN A 192 -0.66 -4.41 -19.90
N LEU A 193 0.05 -5.42 -19.40
CA LEU A 193 1.48 -5.59 -19.60
C LEU A 193 1.79 -6.75 -20.56
N PRO A 194 2.99 -6.77 -21.17
CA PRO A 194 3.41 -7.85 -22.08
C PRO A 194 3.77 -9.13 -21.30
N VAL A 195 2.81 -9.72 -20.61
CA VAL A 195 3.01 -10.91 -19.78
C VAL A 195 2.27 -12.15 -20.29
N ASP A 196 2.78 -13.32 -19.92
CA ASP A 196 2.13 -14.60 -20.14
C ASP A 196 1.21 -14.90 -18.93
N PRO A 197 -0.12 -14.91 -19.09
CA PRO A 197 -1.05 -15.13 -17.99
C PRO A 197 -0.94 -16.53 -17.37
N GLN A 198 -0.28 -17.48 -18.04
CA GLN A 198 -0.02 -18.81 -17.53
C GLN A 198 1.31 -18.92 -16.75
N LYS A 199 2.04 -17.82 -16.60
CA LYS A 199 3.34 -17.76 -15.92
C LYS A 199 3.37 -16.60 -14.94
N VAL A 200 2.55 -16.68 -13.89
CA VAL A 200 2.45 -15.66 -12.85
C VAL A 200 2.92 -16.24 -11.52
N GLY A 201 3.94 -15.61 -10.95
CA GLY A 201 4.41 -15.89 -9.59
C GLY A 201 4.03 -14.76 -8.63
N ILE A 202 4.05 -15.06 -7.34
CA ILE A 202 3.87 -14.06 -6.27
C ILE A 202 4.93 -14.24 -5.21
N ILE A 203 5.54 -13.12 -4.77
CA ILE A 203 6.55 -13.13 -3.71
C ILE A 203 6.30 -12.03 -2.71
N GLY A 204 6.65 -12.28 -1.45
CA GLY A 204 6.58 -11.26 -0.41
C GLY A 204 7.24 -11.68 0.90
N TRP A 205 7.60 -10.68 1.70
CA TRP A 205 8.24 -10.84 3.01
C TRP A 205 7.31 -10.34 4.10
N SER A 206 7.34 -10.97 5.27
CA SER A 206 6.58 -10.56 6.45
C SER A 206 5.10 -10.36 6.13
N HIS A 207 4.58 -9.14 6.13
CA HIS A 207 3.22 -8.83 5.72
C HIS A 207 2.99 -9.13 4.23
N GLY A 208 3.95 -8.85 3.35
CA GLY A 208 3.90 -9.29 1.94
C GLY A 208 3.88 -10.82 1.80
N GLY A 209 4.58 -11.56 2.67
CA GLY A 209 4.48 -13.01 2.76
C GLY A 209 3.11 -13.49 3.20
N TYR A 210 2.46 -12.76 4.09
CA TYR A 210 1.07 -12.98 4.49
C TYR A 210 0.10 -12.77 3.31
N HIS A 211 0.27 -11.69 2.54
CA HIS A 211 -0.47 -11.48 1.28
C HIS A 211 -0.25 -12.62 0.30
N THR A 212 1.00 -13.07 0.14
CA THR A 212 1.35 -14.19 -0.73
C THR A 212 0.55 -15.43 -0.37
N LEU A 213 0.55 -15.85 0.91
CA LEU A 213 -0.19 -17.02 1.37
C LEU A 213 -1.70 -16.89 1.12
N LEU A 214 -2.32 -15.77 1.52
CA LEU A 214 -3.75 -15.59 1.34
C LEU A 214 -4.15 -15.48 -0.14
N ASN A 215 -3.30 -14.91 -1.00
CA ASN A 215 -3.57 -14.88 -2.43
C ASN A 215 -3.60 -16.28 -3.05
N ILE A 216 -2.63 -17.14 -2.76
CA ILE A 216 -2.61 -18.50 -3.32
C ILE A 216 -3.69 -19.41 -2.75
N PHE A 217 -4.20 -19.12 -1.54
CA PHE A 217 -5.33 -19.86 -0.97
C PHE A 217 -6.69 -19.38 -1.50
N ASN A 218 -6.84 -18.08 -1.75
CA ASN A 218 -8.07 -17.51 -2.26
C ASN A 218 -8.22 -17.72 -3.77
N TRP A 219 -7.10 -17.66 -4.51
CA TRP A 219 -7.06 -17.80 -5.97
C TRP A 219 -5.95 -18.78 -6.42
N PRO A 220 -6.05 -20.07 -6.09
CA PRO A 220 -4.97 -21.05 -6.30
C PRO A 220 -4.58 -21.23 -7.78
N LYS A 221 -5.51 -20.96 -8.71
CA LYS A 221 -5.23 -21.04 -10.16
C LYS A 221 -4.65 -19.78 -10.77
N ALA A 222 -4.56 -18.70 -10.00
CA ALA A 222 -4.03 -17.43 -10.48
C ALA A 222 -2.50 -17.36 -10.49
N TYR A 223 -1.84 -18.24 -9.74
CA TYR A 223 -0.39 -18.26 -9.55
C TYR A 223 0.17 -19.65 -9.79
N GLN A 224 1.30 -19.75 -10.49
CA GLN A 224 2.01 -20.99 -10.79
C GLN A 224 3.11 -21.30 -9.78
N VAL A 225 3.56 -20.30 -9.03
CA VAL A 225 4.57 -20.44 -7.97
C VAL A 225 4.43 -19.30 -6.98
N ALA A 226 4.76 -19.56 -5.73
CA ALA A 226 4.75 -18.57 -4.67
C ALA A 226 6.02 -18.67 -3.81
N TYR A 227 6.44 -17.54 -3.22
CA TYR A 227 7.49 -17.51 -2.22
C TYR A 227 7.09 -16.56 -1.09
N ALA A 228 6.75 -17.12 0.06
CA ALA A 228 6.35 -16.39 1.26
C ALA A 228 7.45 -16.46 2.31
N SER A 229 8.23 -15.40 2.46
CA SER A 229 9.30 -15.33 3.45
C SER A 229 8.78 -14.77 4.77
N VAL A 230 9.09 -15.47 5.86
CA VAL A 230 8.73 -15.11 7.26
C VAL A 230 7.29 -14.58 7.44
N PRO A 231 6.29 -15.25 6.87
CA PRO A 231 4.92 -14.74 6.83
C PRO A 231 4.26 -14.75 8.20
N VAL A 232 3.26 -13.89 8.38
CA VAL A 232 2.30 -14.07 9.46
C VAL A 232 1.35 -15.19 9.07
N SER A 233 1.35 -16.31 9.81
CA SER A 233 0.59 -17.51 9.42
C SER A 233 -0.63 -17.79 10.29
N ASP A 234 -0.60 -17.43 11.56
CA ASP A 234 -1.68 -17.67 12.53
C ASP A 234 -1.92 -16.44 13.39
N LEU A 235 -3.06 -15.76 13.18
CA LEU A 235 -3.41 -14.55 13.92
C LEU A 235 -3.84 -14.84 15.35
N ILE A 236 -4.42 -16.01 15.62
CA ILE A 236 -4.84 -16.39 16.99
C ILE A 236 -3.61 -16.67 17.83
N ALA A 237 -2.71 -17.53 17.35
CA ALA A 237 -1.45 -17.79 18.02
C ALA A 237 -0.64 -16.50 18.22
N ARG A 238 -0.59 -15.64 17.17
CA ARG A 238 0.08 -14.35 17.24
C ARG A 238 -0.48 -13.44 18.34
N MET A 239 -1.80 -13.33 18.47
CA MET A 239 -2.42 -12.57 19.54
C MET A 239 -2.14 -13.18 20.92
N GLY A 240 -1.99 -14.50 20.99
CA GLY A 240 -1.74 -15.21 22.23
C GLY A 240 -0.42 -14.81 22.93
N TYR A 241 0.63 -14.47 22.19
CA TYR A 241 1.95 -14.11 22.76
C TYR A 241 2.27 -12.60 22.70
N LYS A 242 1.42 -11.77 22.11
CA LYS A 242 1.61 -10.31 22.03
C LYS A 242 1.01 -9.60 23.23
N ASN A 243 1.56 -8.43 23.57
CA ASN A 243 1.04 -7.57 24.62
C ASN A 243 -0.27 -6.87 24.22
N ASP A 244 -0.95 -6.28 25.19
CA ASP A 244 -2.27 -5.66 24.99
C ASP A 244 -2.24 -4.49 24.01
N GLY A 245 -1.18 -3.68 24.01
CA GLY A 245 -1.02 -2.59 23.04
C GLY A 245 -1.00 -3.10 21.59
N TYR A 246 -0.28 -4.19 21.35
CA TYR A 246 -0.26 -4.82 20.04
C TYR A 246 -1.63 -5.41 19.65
N ARG A 247 -2.30 -6.08 20.59
CA ARG A 247 -3.65 -6.63 20.38
C ARG A 247 -4.65 -5.54 20.01
N ALA A 248 -4.61 -4.40 20.71
CA ALA A 248 -5.49 -3.26 20.46
C ALA A 248 -5.32 -2.67 19.04
N ILE A 249 -4.09 -2.65 18.51
CA ILE A 249 -3.84 -2.23 17.11
C ILE A 249 -4.56 -3.16 16.13
N PHE A 250 -4.43 -4.47 16.32
CA PHE A 250 -5.07 -5.45 15.43
C PHE A 250 -6.60 -5.49 15.58
N GLU A 251 -7.10 -5.24 16.79
CA GLU A 251 -8.53 -5.02 17.00
C GLU A 251 -9.05 -3.84 16.18
N GLY A 252 -8.27 -2.75 16.10
CA GLY A 252 -8.57 -1.61 15.24
C GLY A 252 -8.63 -1.98 13.75
N PHE A 253 -7.71 -2.82 13.28
CA PHE A 253 -7.63 -3.24 11.88
C PHE A 253 -8.71 -4.26 11.48
N ILE A 254 -9.04 -5.20 12.37
CA ILE A 254 -9.99 -6.30 12.13
C ILE A 254 -11.41 -5.94 12.62
N GLY A 255 -11.51 -5.02 13.57
CA GLY A 255 -12.76 -4.47 14.08
C GLY A 255 -13.25 -5.09 15.39
N LYS A 256 -12.66 -6.20 15.86
CA LYS A 256 -12.93 -6.85 17.14
C LYS A 256 -11.69 -7.58 17.62
N SER A 257 -11.59 -7.82 18.94
CA SER A 257 -10.53 -8.63 19.51
C SER A 257 -10.62 -10.11 19.09
N ALA A 258 -9.51 -10.84 19.23
CA ALA A 258 -9.42 -12.24 18.82
C ALA A 258 -10.35 -13.16 19.62
N ASP A 259 -10.54 -12.90 20.91
CA ASP A 259 -11.46 -13.63 21.79
C ASP A 259 -12.94 -13.35 21.47
N GLN A 260 -13.26 -12.14 21.04
CA GLN A 260 -14.62 -11.75 20.63
C GLN A 260 -15.00 -12.21 19.22
N ASN A 261 -14.01 -12.50 18.37
CA ASN A 261 -14.26 -12.84 16.98
C ASN A 261 -13.30 -13.90 16.43
N VAL A 262 -13.18 -15.03 17.13
CA VAL A 262 -12.29 -16.16 16.76
C VAL A 262 -12.50 -16.61 15.31
N ALA A 263 -13.72 -16.62 14.83
CA ALA A 263 -14.04 -17.07 13.46
C ALA A 263 -13.39 -16.16 12.39
N GLU A 264 -13.44 -14.84 12.58
CA GLU A 264 -12.83 -13.88 11.65
C GLU A 264 -11.30 -13.96 11.68
N TYR A 265 -10.69 -14.08 12.87
CA TYR A 265 -9.25 -14.27 13.01
C TYR A 265 -8.78 -15.59 12.36
N LYS A 266 -9.55 -16.68 12.50
CA LYS A 266 -9.28 -17.94 11.79
C LYS A 266 -9.39 -17.77 10.28
N LYS A 267 -10.46 -17.12 9.80
CA LYS A 267 -10.67 -16.85 8.37
C LYS A 267 -9.51 -16.07 7.76
N ARG A 268 -8.94 -15.13 8.51
CA ARG A 268 -7.78 -14.31 8.11
C ARG A 268 -6.44 -14.97 8.40
N SER A 269 -6.40 -16.17 8.98
CA SER A 269 -5.16 -16.90 9.26
C SER A 269 -4.83 -17.86 8.13
N PRO A 270 -3.67 -17.70 7.45
CA PRO A 270 -3.22 -18.65 6.43
C PRO A 270 -3.21 -20.09 6.90
N TYR A 271 -2.75 -20.36 8.13
CA TYR A 271 -2.72 -21.69 8.73
C TYR A 271 -4.07 -22.41 8.65
N ALA A 272 -5.17 -21.70 8.95
CA ALA A 272 -6.50 -22.28 8.91
C ALA A 272 -7.00 -22.57 7.47
N GLN A 273 -6.30 -22.10 6.47
CA GLN A 273 -6.64 -22.26 5.05
C GLN A 273 -5.63 -23.14 4.28
N ALA A 274 -4.61 -23.68 4.97
CA ALA A 274 -3.52 -24.43 4.33
C ALA A 274 -3.98 -25.60 3.45
N ALA A 275 -5.12 -26.23 3.79
CA ALA A 275 -5.72 -27.29 2.97
C ALA A 275 -6.17 -26.86 1.56
N LYS A 276 -6.24 -25.55 1.30
CA LYS A 276 -6.56 -24.98 -0.04
C LYS A 276 -5.34 -24.83 -0.94
N LEU A 277 -4.15 -25.18 -0.46
CA LEU A 277 -2.92 -25.00 -1.22
C LEU A 277 -2.90 -25.91 -2.45
N GLU A 278 -2.87 -25.31 -3.62
CA GLU A 278 -2.65 -25.98 -4.91
C GLU A 278 -1.38 -25.44 -5.60
N THR A 279 -1.01 -24.20 -5.29
CA THR A 279 0.15 -23.50 -5.87
C THR A 279 1.44 -23.99 -5.21
N PRO A 280 2.50 -24.37 -5.93
CA PRO A 280 3.83 -24.62 -5.38
C PRO A 280 4.35 -23.43 -4.55
N LEU A 281 4.79 -23.73 -3.29
CA LEU A 281 5.19 -22.74 -2.29
C LEU A 281 6.60 -23.04 -1.76
#